data_d6b665fc571f9cca6368c1764fd96eb7
#
_entry.id   d6b665fc571f9cca6368c1764fd96eb7
#
_cell.length_a   1.000
_cell.length_b   1.000
_cell.length_c   1.000
_cell.angle_alpha   90.00
_cell.angle_beta   90.00
_cell.angle_gamma   90.00
#
_symmetry.space_group_name_H-M   'P 1'
#
loop_
_entity.id
_entity.type
_entity.pdbx_description
1 polymer ?
#
loop_
_entity_poly.entity_id
_entity_poly.type
_entity_poly.pdbx_seq_one_letter_code
_entity_poly.pdbx_strand_id
1 'polypeptide(L)'
;GSVSMSNEIVILSGQFCFTFSKSYCSKVLGTQIEKTPTIRIPFEYPYNNLSSKVREKISELKQLGYTTFFVFNNPNEAKVSAEVRELESKTLMFLRNLETIDIELNNYKNVYTATREYNSDGYWVSFNSGEKWHVFRRNHIFLAFKVANDIFVSDNYDSNTVFCFLPTEEISGFSYGISADFSTDPSRKHIIYDDNTNNKILELAEFVVDIIRKIQGYNIGLSMRLLDIVLSKKAMT
;
A
#
# COMPACT_ATOMS: atom_id res chain seq x y z
N GLY A 1 -5.41 1.72 11.22
CA GLY A 1 -5.40 0.41 10.57
C GLY A 1 -6.69 -0.37 10.78
N SER A 2 -6.68 -1.68 10.55
CA SER A 2 -7.87 -2.55 10.58
C SER A 2 -8.72 -2.47 11.86
N VAL A 3 -8.09 -2.25 13.02
CA VAL A 3 -8.79 -2.07 14.31
C VAL A 3 -9.66 -0.80 14.36
N SER A 4 -9.35 0.20 13.55
CA SER A 4 -10.17 1.41 13.46
C SER A 4 -11.43 1.23 12.61
N MET A 5 -11.48 0.18 11.81
CA MET A 5 -12.63 -0.17 10.96
C MET A 5 -13.62 -1.06 11.70
N SER A 6 -13.15 -1.97 12.54
CA SER A 6 -13.97 -2.86 13.35
C SER A 6 -13.21 -3.34 14.58
N ASN A 7 -13.89 -3.47 15.71
CA ASN A 7 -13.35 -4.07 16.93
C ASN A 7 -13.49 -5.61 16.95
N GLU A 8 -14.10 -6.18 15.92
CA GLU A 8 -14.38 -7.61 15.82
C GLU A 8 -13.86 -8.14 14.48
N ILE A 9 -12.61 -8.59 14.50
CA ILE A 9 -11.93 -9.11 13.32
C ILE A 9 -11.75 -10.62 13.48
N VAL A 10 -12.19 -11.39 12.49
CA VAL A 10 -11.92 -12.81 12.36
C VAL A 10 -11.02 -13.02 11.15
N ILE A 11 -9.98 -13.82 11.32
CA ILE A 11 -9.02 -14.14 10.25
C ILE A 11 -9.07 -15.64 9.99
N LEU A 12 -9.23 -15.98 8.71
CA LEU A 12 -9.12 -17.35 8.23
C LEU A 12 -7.92 -17.44 7.28
N SER A 13 -7.04 -18.40 7.52
CA SER A 13 -5.90 -18.66 6.64
C SER A 13 -5.57 -20.13 6.65
N GLY A 14 -5.70 -20.78 5.49
CA GLY A 14 -5.60 -22.24 5.39
C GLY A 14 -6.60 -22.93 6.32
N GLN A 15 -6.08 -23.69 7.29
CA GLN A 15 -6.89 -24.41 8.29
C GLN A 15 -7.14 -23.60 9.58
N PHE A 16 -6.49 -22.43 9.73
CA PHE A 16 -6.61 -21.63 10.93
C PHE A 16 -7.80 -20.67 10.85
N CYS A 17 -8.56 -20.56 11.94
CA CYS A 17 -9.61 -19.56 12.11
C CYS A 17 -9.47 -18.98 13.52
N PHE A 18 -9.16 -17.69 13.60
CA PHE A 18 -8.87 -17.02 14.87
C PHE A 18 -9.36 -15.57 14.88
N THR A 19 -9.47 -15.02 16.07
CA THR A 19 -9.97 -13.65 16.26
C THR A 19 -9.12 -12.85 17.22
N PHE A 20 -9.14 -11.53 17.04
CA PHE A 20 -8.68 -10.53 17.99
C PHE A 20 -9.88 -9.74 18.59
N SER A 21 -11.11 -10.23 18.46
CA SER A 21 -12.29 -9.60 19.03
C SER A 21 -12.19 -9.53 20.56
N LYS A 22 -12.25 -8.30 21.08
CA LYS A 22 -12.15 -8.06 22.52
C LYS A 22 -13.34 -8.67 23.27
N SER A 23 -14.54 -8.55 22.69
CA SER A 23 -15.77 -9.11 23.25
C SER A 23 -15.73 -10.64 23.32
N TYR A 24 -15.28 -11.28 22.25
CA TYR A 24 -15.13 -12.74 22.20
C TYR A 24 -14.07 -13.23 23.21
N CYS A 25 -12.90 -12.60 23.23
CA CYS A 25 -11.82 -12.98 24.15
C CYS A 25 -12.24 -12.82 25.62
N SER A 26 -12.92 -11.74 25.94
CA SER A 26 -13.48 -11.51 27.30
C SER A 26 -14.42 -12.64 27.72
N LYS A 27 -15.33 -13.04 26.81
CA LYS A 27 -16.26 -14.15 27.05
C LYS A 27 -15.54 -15.48 27.30
N VAL A 28 -14.54 -15.79 26.48
CA VAL A 28 -13.75 -17.04 26.61
C VAL A 28 -12.95 -17.06 27.91
N LEU A 29 -12.38 -15.93 28.29
CA LEU A 29 -11.56 -15.80 29.51
C LEU A 29 -12.40 -15.62 30.80
N GLY A 30 -13.71 -15.38 30.69
CA GLY A 30 -14.56 -15.06 31.84
C GLY A 30 -14.16 -13.74 32.54
N THR A 31 -13.59 -12.78 31.78
CA THR A 31 -13.08 -11.52 32.32
C THR A 31 -13.96 -10.34 31.87
N GLN A 32 -13.81 -9.20 32.54
CA GLN A 32 -14.45 -7.95 32.08
C GLN A 32 -13.78 -7.46 30.80
N ILE A 33 -14.55 -6.88 29.86
CA ILE A 33 -14.04 -6.41 28.57
C ILE A 33 -12.89 -5.40 28.75
N GLU A 34 -13.01 -4.51 29.72
CA GLU A 34 -12.00 -3.48 30.03
C GLU A 34 -10.66 -4.07 30.44
N LYS A 35 -10.69 -5.21 31.11
CA LYS A 35 -9.49 -5.92 31.61
C LYS A 35 -8.92 -6.94 30.62
N THR A 36 -9.58 -7.15 29.49
CA THR A 36 -9.14 -8.13 28.49
C THR A 36 -7.96 -7.54 27.70
N PRO A 37 -6.79 -8.21 27.69
CA PRO A 37 -5.66 -7.78 26.90
C PRO A 37 -6.02 -7.85 25.41
N THR A 38 -5.95 -6.72 24.75
CA THR A 38 -6.25 -6.65 23.32
C THR A 38 -5.05 -6.94 22.46
N ILE A 39 -5.27 -7.61 21.35
CA ILE A 39 -4.53 -7.48 20.09
C ILE A 39 -3.28 -8.35 19.95
N ARG A 40 -2.67 -8.86 21.00
CA ARG A 40 -1.40 -9.59 20.85
C ARG A 40 -1.51 -11.12 20.91
N ILE A 41 -2.66 -11.62 21.34
CA ILE A 41 -2.89 -13.07 21.46
C ILE A 41 -4.12 -13.42 20.64
N PRO A 42 -3.98 -14.16 19.54
CA PRO A 42 -5.13 -14.65 18.78
C PRO A 42 -5.85 -15.75 19.57
N PHE A 43 -7.16 -15.72 19.55
CA PHE A 43 -8.01 -16.78 20.12
C PHE A 43 -8.60 -17.61 18.97
N GLU A 44 -8.62 -18.91 19.14
CA GLU A 44 -9.32 -19.77 18.21
C GLU A 44 -10.81 -19.34 18.11
N TYR A 45 -11.31 -19.25 16.87
CA TYR A 45 -12.67 -18.86 16.60
C TYR A 45 -13.37 -19.96 15.80
N PRO A 46 -14.41 -20.59 16.36
CA PRO A 46 -15.11 -21.64 15.64
C PRO A 46 -15.70 -21.12 14.34
N TYR A 47 -15.36 -21.74 13.20
CA TYR A 47 -15.87 -21.34 11.89
C TYR A 47 -17.40 -21.25 11.83
N ASN A 48 -18.09 -22.12 12.57
CA ASN A 48 -19.55 -22.16 12.64
C ASN A 48 -20.17 -20.93 13.35
N ASN A 49 -19.37 -20.13 14.07
CA ASN A 49 -19.83 -18.89 14.67
C ASN A 49 -19.96 -17.74 13.65
N LEU A 50 -19.37 -17.89 12.46
CA LEU A 50 -19.62 -16.97 11.35
C LEU A 50 -21.04 -17.13 10.84
N SER A 51 -21.66 -16.02 10.41
CA SER A 51 -23.00 -16.07 9.81
C SER A 51 -23.02 -16.93 8.55
N SER A 52 -24.19 -17.51 8.22
CA SER A 52 -24.35 -18.31 7.00
C SER A 52 -23.92 -17.57 5.75
N LYS A 53 -24.35 -16.29 5.63
CA LYS A 53 -24.01 -15.41 4.51
C LYS A 53 -22.49 -15.24 4.35
N VAL A 54 -21.76 -15.04 5.46
CA VAL A 54 -20.30 -14.91 5.43
C VAL A 54 -19.63 -16.22 5.02
N ARG A 55 -20.10 -17.35 5.55
CA ARG A 55 -19.58 -18.69 5.19
C ARG A 55 -19.80 -19.02 3.73
N GLU A 56 -20.95 -18.70 3.18
CA GLU A 56 -21.27 -18.85 1.76
C GLU A 56 -20.31 -18.03 0.90
N LYS A 57 -20.13 -16.75 1.23
CA LYS A 57 -19.19 -15.86 0.50
C LYS A 57 -17.75 -16.35 0.57
N ILE A 58 -17.30 -16.83 1.74
CA ILE A 58 -15.97 -17.44 1.88
C ILE A 58 -15.86 -18.69 1.00
N SER A 59 -16.90 -19.51 0.93
CA SER A 59 -16.91 -20.70 0.08
C SER A 59 -16.78 -20.36 -1.40
N GLU A 60 -17.53 -19.39 -1.87
CA GLU A 60 -17.43 -18.87 -3.25
C GLU A 60 -15.99 -18.36 -3.54
N LEU A 61 -15.44 -17.54 -2.66
CA LEU A 61 -14.09 -16.98 -2.85
C LEU A 61 -13.02 -18.07 -2.81
N LYS A 62 -13.16 -19.12 -1.98
CA LYS A 62 -12.27 -20.28 -1.98
C LYS A 62 -12.27 -21.01 -3.32
N GLN A 63 -13.42 -21.14 -3.97
CA GLN A 63 -13.52 -21.73 -5.30
C GLN A 63 -12.79 -20.90 -6.37
N LEU A 64 -12.67 -19.59 -6.15
CA LEU A 64 -11.87 -18.67 -6.98
C LEU A 64 -10.36 -18.67 -6.63
N GLY A 65 -9.93 -19.49 -5.65
CA GLY A 65 -8.52 -19.64 -5.28
C GLY A 65 -8.05 -18.76 -4.12
N TYR A 66 -8.93 -17.98 -3.50
CA TYR A 66 -8.56 -17.19 -2.31
C TYR A 66 -8.32 -18.09 -1.11
N THR A 67 -7.25 -17.84 -0.36
CA THR A 67 -6.79 -18.68 0.75
C THR A 67 -6.84 -18.01 2.12
N THR A 68 -6.86 -16.68 2.15
CA THR A 68 -6.86 -15.88 3.38
C THR A 68 -7.99 -14.87 3.37
N PHE A 69 -8.71 -14.78 4.46
CA PHE A 69 -9.91 -13.95 4.62
C PHE A 69 -9.83 -13.15 5.91
N PHE A 70 -10.09 -11.86 5.81
CA PHE A 70 -10.28 -10.98 6.95
C PHE A 70 -11.77 -10.61 7.00
N VAL A 71 -12.45 -11.03 8.04
CA VAL A 71 -13.87 -10.74 8.26
C VAL A 71 -13.99 -9.68 9.33
N PHE A 72 -14.53 -8.54 8.98
CA PHE A 72 -14.81 -7.43 9.89
C PHE A 72 -16.28 -7.47 10.25
N ASN A 73 -16.60 -7.81 11.49
CA ASN A 73 -17.97 -7.77 12.00
C ASN A 73 -18.32 -6.35 12.42
N ASN A 74 -19.54 -5.91 12.09
CA ASN A 74 -20.02 -4.56 12.39
C ASN A 74 -19.01 -3.44 12.02
N PRO A 75 -18.55 -3.39 10.76
CA PRO A 75 -17.58 -2.38 10.34
C PRO A 75 -18.21 -0.98 10.37
N ASN A 76 -17.38 0.03 10.56
CA ASN A 76 -17.78 1.41 10.31
C ASN A 76 -17.90 1.63 8.78
N GLU A 77 -19.11 1.45 8.24
CA GLU A 77 -19.35 1.49 6.79
C GLU A 77 -18.95 2.81 6.14
N ALA A 78 -19.19 3.94 6.83
CA ALA A 78 -18.81 5.25 6.31
C ALA A 78 -17.30 5.38 6.16
N LYS A 79 -16.55 4.92 7.17
CA LYS A 79 -15.08 4.93 7.14
C LYS A 79 -14.53 3.99 6.08
N VAL A 80 -15.05 2.76 6.00
CA VAL A 80 -14.64 1.78 4.97
C VAL A 80 -14.90 2.35 3.58
N SER A 81 -16.09 2.93 3.35
CA SER A 81 -16.43 3.54 2.07
C SER A 81 -15.53 4.70 1.69
N ALA A 82 -15.12 5.54 2.65
CA ALA A 82 -14.21 6.64 2.41
C ALA A 82 -12.82 6.10 2.01
N GLU A 83 -12.22 5.23 2.82
CA GLU A 83 -10.89 4.68 2.55
C GLU A 83 -10.81 3.87 1.25
N VAL A 84 -11.89 3.13 0.91
CA VAL A 84 -11.95 2.37 -0.34
C VAL A 84 -12.01 3.29 -1.58
N ARG A 85 -12.68 4.43 -1.47
CA ARG A 85 -12.78 5.41 -2.58
C ARG A 85 -11.50 6.22 -2.80
N GLU A 86 -10.66 6.32 -1.78
CA GLU A 86 -9.34 6.96 -1.85
C GLU A 86 -8.27 6.06 -2.49
N LEU A 87 -8.57 4.75 -2.68
CA LEU A 87 -7.64 3.85 -3.34
C LEU A 87 -7.45 4.23 -4.81
N GLU A 88 -6.21 4.28 -5.23
CA GLU A 88 -5.78 4.55 -6.59
C GLU A 88 -4.92 3.41 -7.15
N SER A 89 -4.79 3.34 -8.47
CA SER A 89 -3.89 2.38 -9.15
C SER A 89 -2.45 2.47 -8.61
N LYS A 90 -2.01 3.68 -8.26
CA LYS A 90 -0.67 3.93 -7.69
C LYS A 90 -0.42 3.18 -6.38
N THR A 91 -1.45 2.79 -5.63
CA THR A 91 -1.31 1.93 -4.45
C THR A 91 -0.58 0.62 -4.77
N LEU A 92 -0.77 0.09 -5.99
CA LEU A 92 -0.09 -1.12 -6.46
C LEU A 92 1.36 -0.88 -6.88
N MET A 93 1.81 0.38 -7.04
CA MET A 93 3.11 0.69 -7.64
C MET A 93 4.28 -0.03 -6.98
N PHE A 94 4.33 -0.01 -5.66
CA PHE A 94 5.41 -0.59 -4.86
C PHE A 94 5.06 -1.93 -4.21
N LEU A 95 3.82 -2.42 -4.36
CA LEU A 95 3.36 -3.71 -3.85
C LEU A 95 3.66 -4.83 -4.86
N ARG A 96 4.93 -5.23 -4.93
CA ARG A 96 5.47 -6.12 -5.98
C ARG A 96 4.80 -7.49 -6.10
N ASN A 97 4.25 -7.99 -5.01
CA ASN A 97 3.59 -9.31 -4.95
C ASN A 97 2.08 -9.21 -5.08
N LEU A 98 1.54 -8.02 -5.29
CA LEU A 98 0.11 -7.78 -5.47
C LEU A 98 -0.12 -7.22 -6.88
N GLU A 99 -0.86 -7.94 -7.69
CA GLU A 99 -1.14 -7.58 -9.08
C GLU A 99 -2.53 -6.96 -9.24
N THR A 100 -3.47 -7.35 -8.38
CA THR A 100 -4.87 -6.93 -8.52
C THR A 100 -5.47 -6.58 -7.17
N ILE A 101 -6.23 -5.50 -7.13
CA ILE A 101 -7.17 -5.15 -6.06
C ILE A 101 -8.55 -5.08 -6.68
N ASP A 102 -9.42 -6.00 -6.30
CA ASP A 102 -10.83 -6.02 -6.73
C ASP A 102 -11.71 -5.54 -5.58
N ILE A 103 -12.51 -4.52 -5.85
CA ILE A 103 -13.36 -3.83 -4.87
C ILE A 103 -14.81 -4.01 -5.29
N GLU A 104 -15.59 -4.57 -4.38
CA GLU A 104 -17.04 -4.68 -4.51
C GLU A 104 -17.69 -4.14 -3.23
N LEU A 105 -18.30 -2.97 -3.31
CA LEU A 105 -18.94 -2.29 -2.19
C LEU A 105 -20.29 -1.73 -2.62
N ASN A 106 -21.38 -2.37 -2.24
CA ASN A 106 -22.75 -1.98 -2.63
C ASN A 106 -22.86 -1.77 -4.16
N ASN A 107 -23.05 -0.51 -4.58
CA ASN A 107 -23.15 -0.11 -6.00
C ASN A 107 -21.80 0.33 -6.60
N TYR A 108 -20.70 0.24 -5.86
CA TYR A 108 -19.37 0.60 -6.32
C TYR A 108 -18.57 -0.68 -6.63
N LYS A 109 -18.14 -0.79 -7.89
CA LYS A 109 -17.20 -1.83 -8.32
C LYS A 109 -16.02 -1.17 -8.98
N ASN A 110 -14.83 -1.56 -8.60
CA ASN A 110 -13.61 -1.13 -9.25
C ASN A 110 -12.54 -2.22 -9.17
N VAL A 111 -11.73 -2.31 -10.21
CA VAL A 111 -10.62 -3.26 -10.26
C VAL A 111 -9.37 -2.48 -10.66
N TYR A 112 -8.37 -2.50 -9.81
CA TYR A 112 -7.04 -1.96 -10.12
C TYR A 112 -6.11 -3.11 -10.45
N THR A 113 -5.41 -3.02 -11.57
CA THR A 113 -4.41 -4.01 -11.97
C THR A 113 -3.07 -3.35 -12.27
N ALA A 114 -2.00 -4.06 -11.95
CA ALA A 114 -0.63 -3.66 -12.23
C ALA A 114 0.12 -4.81 -12.89
N THR A 115 0.55 -4.61 -14.14
CA THR A 115 1.44 -5.54 -14.84
C THR A 115 2.87 -5.05 -14.71
N ARG A 116 3.83 -5.96 -14.42
CA ARG A 116 5.23 -5.60 -14.19
C ARG A 116 6.17 -6.37 -15.09
N GLU A 117 7.14 -5.63 -15.65
CA GLU A 117 8.25 -6.17 -16.44
C GLU A 117 9.57 -5.80 -15.76
N TYR A 118 10.26 -6.79 -15.22
CA TYR A 118 11.49 -6.59 -14.45
C TYR A 118 12.72 -6.45 -15.35
N ASN A 119 13.66 -5.60 -14.94
CA ASN A 119 14.96 -5.42 -15.56
C ASN A 119 16.07 -5.30 -14.50
N SER A 120 17.31 -5.03 -14.92
CA SER A 120 18.47 -4.92 -14.02
C SER A 120 18.36 -3.77 -13.01
N ASP A 121 17.60 -2.73 -13.32
CA ASP A 121 17.54 -1.48 -12.57
C ASP A 121 16.27 -1.36 -11.71
N GLY A 122 15.31 -2.26 -11.95
CA GLY A 122 14.03 -2.22 -11.27
C GLY A 122 12.93 -2.91 -12.08
N TYR A 123 11.89 -2.18 -12.44
CA TYR A 123 10.78 -2.71 -13.24
C TYR A 123 9.95 -1.62 -13.89
N TRP A 124 9.33 -1.96 -14.99
CA TRP A 124 8.22 -1.21 -15.55
C TRP A 124 6.93 -1.65 -14.87
N VAL A 125 6.03 -0.71 -14.61
CA VAL A 125 4.68 -1.01 -14.16
C VAL A 125 3.67 -0.29 -15.04
N SER A 126 2.67 -1.02 -15.51
CA SER A 126 1.55 -0.51 -16.28
C SER A 126 0.26 -0.80 -15.53
N PHE A 127 -0.57 0.22 -15.37
CA PHE A 127 -1.87 0.10 -14.72
C PHE A 127 -2.99 -0.01 -15.74
N ASN A 128 -4.11 -0.60 -15.36
CA ASN A 128 -5.31 -0.63 -16.22
C ASN A 128 -5.93 0.76 -16.45
N SER A 129 -5.51 1.78 -15.72
CA SER A 129 -5.80 3.19 -16.00
C SER A 129 -5.11 3.72 -17.26
N GLY A 130 -4.17 2.96 -17.84
CA GLY A 130 -3.34 3.36 -18.97
C GLY A 130 -2.04 4.06 -18.59
N GLU A 131 -1.81 4.31 -17.31
CA GLU A 131 -0.56 4.91 -16.85
C GLU A 131 0.57 3.89 -16.86
N LYS A 132 1.77 4.34 -17.27
CA LYS A 132 2.99 3.55 -17.26
C LYS A 132 4.08 4.29 -16.47
N TRP A 133 4.83 3.53 -15.67
CA TRP A 133 5.89 4.05 -14.83
C TRP A 133 7.13 3.17 -14.93
N HIS A 134 8.31 3.79 -14.80
CA HIS A 134 9.56 3.07 -14.60
C HIS A 134 9.99 3.24 -13.14
N VAL A 135 10.08 2.14 -12.43
CA VAL A 135 10.48 2.10 -11.02
C VAL A 135 11.92 1.64 -10.94
N PHE A 136 12.82 2.54 -10.59
CA PHE A 136 14.19 2.22 -10.24
C PHE A 136 14.26 1.71 -8.82
N ARG A 137 15.16 0.75 -8.58
CA ARG A 137 15.29 0.10 -7.27
C ARG A 137 16.75 0.01 -6.83
N ARG A 138 16.98 0.38 -5.57
CA ARG A 138 18.25 0.11 -4.85
C ARG A 138 17.88 -0.34 -3.43
N ASN A 139 18.21 -1.60 -3.08
CA ASN A 139 17.84 -2.19 -1.79
C ASN A 139 16.32 -2.05 -1.50
N HIS A 140 15.98 -1.25 -0.50
CA HIS A 140 14.59 -0.94 -0.08
C HIS A 140 14.14 0.46 -0.49
N ILE A 141 14.88 1.13 -1.37
CA ILE A 141 14.54 2.44 -1.92
C ILE A 141 14.05 2.26 -3.35
N PHE A 142 12.94 2.92 -3.67
CA PHE A 142 12.32 2.90 -4.98
C PHE A 142 12.01 4.33 -5.41
N LEU A 143 12.31 4.64 -6.66
CA LEU A 143 12.02 5.90 -7.33
C LEU A 143 11.21 5.59 -8.59
N ALA A 144 10.00 6.12 -8.69
CA ALA A 144 9.08 5.86 -9.78
C ALA A 144 8.89 7.11 -10.64
N PHE A 145 9.20 7.01 -11.91
CA PHE A 145 9.04 8.08 -12.88
C PHE A 145 7.94 7.70 -13.88
N LYS A 146 6.99 8.60 -14.06
CA LYS A 146 5.91 8.43 -15.04
C LYS A 146 6.46 8.47 -16.44
N VAL A 147 5.92 7.63 -17.33
CA VAL A 147 6.35 7.54 -18.72
C VAL A 147 5.16 7.72 -19.65
N ALA A 148 5.30 8.58 -20.63
CA ALA A 148 4.36 8.78 -21.71
C ALA A 148 5.11 8.91 -23.03
N ASN A 149 4.67 8.21 -24.08
CA ASN A 149 5.33 8.19 -25.40
C ASN A 149 6.85 7.90 -25.28
N ASP A 150 7.21 6.91 -24.45
CA ASP A 150 8.59 6.46 -24.19
C ASP A 150 9.54 7.52 -23.62
N ILE A 151 9.01 8.62 -23.08
CA ILE A 151 9.79 9.64 -22.37
C ILE A 151 9.30 9.81 -20.94
N PHE A 152 10.21 10.21 -20.05
CA PHE A 152 9.85 10.59 -18.68
C PHE A 152 9.05 11.90 -18.68
N VAL A 153 7.98 11.92 -17.90
CA VAL A 153 7.11 13.09 -17.72
C VAL A 153 6.89 13.38 -16.25
N SER A 154 6.70 14.64 -15.92
CA SER A 154 6.33 15.03 -14.55
C SER A 154 4.96 14.49 -14.19
N ASP A 155 4.81 14.04 -12.96
CA ASP A 155 3.51 13.75 -12.36
C ASP A 155 3.06 14.94 -11.49
N ASN A 156 1.83 14.90 -10.99
CA ASN A 156 1.30 15.96 -10.15
C ASN A 156 1.91 15.88 -8.74
N TYR A 157 2.79 16.82 -8.39
CA TYR A 157 3.45 16.88 -7.08
C TYR A 157 2.51 17.22 -5.91
N ASP A 158 1.34 17.82 -6.16
CA ASP A 158 0.35 18.13 -5.13
C ASP A 158 -0.36 16.88 -4.59
N SER A 159 -0.34 15.79 -5.34
CA SER A 159 -0.98 14.52 -5.00
C SER A 159 0.00 13.35 -4.79
N ASN A 160 1.31 13.55 -5.02
CA ASN A 160 2.27 12.49 -4.83
C ASN A 160 2.59 12.31 -3.35
N THR A 161 2.09 11.22 -2.78
CA THR A 161 2.42 10.83 -1.41
C THR A 161 3.75 10.09 -1.34
N VAL A 162 4.38 10.12 -0.18
CA VAL A 162 5.50 9.22 0.13
C VAL A 162 4.96 7.84 0.46
N PHE A 163 5.64 6.79 0.00
CA PHE A 163 5.27 5.41 0.29
C PHE A 163 6.24 4.78 1.30
N CYS A 164 5.67 4.05 2.26
CA CYS A 164 6.36 3.05 3.06
C CYS A 164 5.76 1.68 2.72
N PHE A 165 6.00 1.17 1.50
CA PHE A 165 5.27 0.12 0.80
C PHE A 165 3.83 0.52 0.44
N LEU A 166 3.04 0.99 1.41
CA LEU A 166 1.72 1.60 1.23
C LEU A 166 1.85 3.12 1.23
N PRO A 167 0.89 3.85 0.63
CA PRO A 167 0.88 5.30 0.68
C PRO A 167 0.73 5.78 2.13
N THR A 168 1.47 6.83 2.48
CA THR A 168 1.31 7.58 3.73
C THR A 168 0.44 8.81 3.49
N GLU A 169 0.17 9.62 4.52
CA GLU A 169 -0.50 10.91 4.39
C GLU A 169 0.49 12.06 4.08
N GLU A 170 1.79 11.76 3.97
CA GLU A 170 2.82 12.75 3.68
C GLU A 170 2.94 13.02 2.19
N ILE A 171 2.77 14.28 1.78
CA ILE A 171 2.99 14.73 0.41
C ILE A 171 4.48 14.92 0.18
N SER A 172 5.03 14.28 -0.84
CA SER A 172 6.46 14.35 -1.15
C SER A 172 6.91 15.71 -1.69
N GLY A 173 6.01 16.44 -2.34
CA GLY A 173 6.33 17.68 -3.07
C GLY A 173 7.18 17.47 -4.33
N PHE A 174 7.41 16.22 -4.74
CA PHE A 174 8.13 15.87 -5.97
C PHE A 174 7.17 15.39 -7.07
N SER A 175 7.57 15.57 -8.32
CA SER A 175 6.82 15.13 -9.49
C SER A 175 7.13 13.68 -9.91
N TYR A 176 7.63 12.86 -8.97
CA TYR A 176 7.91 11.45 -9.11
C TYR A 176 7.60 10.70 -7.80
N GLY A 177 7.34 9.40 -7.91
CA GLY A 177 6.99 8.57 -6.76
C GLY A 177 8.21 8.15 -5.96
N ILE A 178 8.08 8.13 -4.64
CA ILE A 178 9.12 7.73 -3.70
C ILE A 178 8.59 6.65 -2.77
N SER A 179 9.36 5.59 -2.58
CA SER A 179 9.12 4.60 -1.52
C SER A 179 10.42 4.15 -0.87
N ALA A 180 10.42 4.12 0.46
CA ALA A 180 11.51 3.53 1.25
C ALA A 180 10.95 2.99 2.57
N ASP A 181 11.78 2.26 3.32
CA ASP A 181 11.47 1.78 4.67
C ASP A 181 11.75 2.87 5.71
N PHE A 182 11.06 4.00 5.57
CA PHE A 182 11.07 5.09 6.56
C PHE A 182 10.49 4.62 7.89
N SER A 183 10.92 5.25 8.98
CA SER A 183 10.24 5.10 10.27
C SER A 183 8.86 5.74 10.22
N THR A 184 7.86 5.02 10.69
CA THR A 184 6.48 5.50 10.69
C THR A 184 5.85 5.38 12.07
N ASP A 185 4.80 6.15 12.31
CA ASP A 185 3.93 5.96 13.44
C ASP A 185 3.23 4.58 13.41
N PRO A 186 2.61 4.12 14.52
CA PRO A 186 1.91 2.83 14.55
C PRO A 186 0.75 2.70 13.56
N SER A 187 0.17 3.82 13.09
CA SER A 187 -0.86 3.82 12.06
C SER A 187 -0.31 3.66 10.65
N ARG A 188 1.00 3.88 10.47
CA ARG A 188 1.73 3.93 9.20
C ARG A 188 1.28 5.05 8.26
N LYS A 189 0.65 6.07 8.81
CA LYS A 189 0.16 7.23 8.05
C LYS A 189 1.16 8.37 8.02
N HIS A 190 1.95 8.51 9.08
CA HIS A 190 2.91 9.61 9.24
C HIS A 190 4.34 9.10 9.36
N ILE A 191 5.27 9.81 8.73
CA ILE A 191 6.70 9.54 8.80
C ILE A 191 7.27 10.16 10.07
N ILE A 192 8.08 9.40 10.79
CA ILE A 192 8.85 9.87 11.94
C ILE A 192 10.24 10.28 11.46
N TYR A 193 10.60 11.54 11.69
CA TYR A 193 11.91 12.08 11.30
C TYR A 193 12.96 11.76 12.38
N ASP A 194 13.42 10.52 12.36
CA ASP A 194 14.51 10.00 13.18
C ASP A 194 15.78 9.77 12.35
N ASP A 195 16.83 9.24 12.98
CA ASP A 195 18.10 8.96 12.30
C ASP A 195 17.95 7.97 11.14
N ASN A 196 17.05 6.97 11.25
CA ASN A 196 16.79 6.03 10.16
C ASN A 196 16.18 6.76 8.96
N THR A 197 15.13 7.54 9.18
CA THR A 197 14.48 8.31 8.12
C THR A 197 15.46 9.32 7.48
N ASN A 198 16.27 10.03 8.28
CA ASN A 198 17.25 10.96 7.78
C ASN A 198 18.31 10.27 6.89
N ASN A 199 18.80 9.10 7.30
CA ASN A 199 19.73 8.31 6.50
C ASN A 199 19.08 7.84 5.18
N LYS A 200 17.80 7.44 5.21
CA LYS A 200 17.07 7.05 3.99
C LYS A 200 16.87 8.21 3.03
N ILE A 201 16.66 9.42 3.52
CA ILE A 201 16.57 10.62 2.68
C ILE A 201 17.91 10.88 1.98
N LEU A 202 19.04 10.73 2.67
CA LEU A 202 20.36 10.89 2.07
C LEU A 202 20.64 9.80 1.02
N GLU A 203 20.40 8.52 1.34
CA GLU A 203 20.52 7.41 0.40
C GLU A 203 19.65 7.61 -0.86
N LEU A 204 18.44 8.17 -0.69
CA LEU A 204 17.52 8.48 -1.77
C LEU A 204 18.07 9.58 -2.68
N ALA A 205 18.62 10.65 -2.09
CA ALA A 205 19.24 11.74 -2.86
C ALA A 205 20.44 11.25 -3.69
N GLU A 206 21.30 10.42 -3.11
CA GLU A 206 22.42 9.78 -3.83
C GLU A 206 21.90 8.89 -4.96
N PHE A 207 20.85 8.11 -4.71
CA PHE A 207 20.28 7.22 -5.71
C PHE A 207 19.72 7.98 -6.92
N VAL A 208 19.04 9.10 -6.70
CA VAL A 208 18.58 9.99 -7.78
C VAL A 208 19.74 10.42 -8.67
N VAL A 209 20.84 10.88 -8.06
CA VAL A 209 22.05 11.33 -8.79
C VAL A 209 22.64 10.18 -9.62
N ASP A 210 22.72 8.98 -9.06
CA ASP A 210 23.28 7.82 -9.74
C ASP A 210 22.42 7.36 -10.93
N ILE A 211 21.07 7.44 -10.80
CA ILE A 211 20.18 7.17 -11.93
C ILE A 211 20.41 8.17 -13.06
N ILE A 212 20.50 9.46 -12.75
CA ILE A 212 20.74 10.51 -13.74
C ILE A 212 22.08 10.27 -14.46
N ARG A 213 23.16 10.00 -13.73
CA ARG A 213 24.50 9.71 -14.28
C ARG A 213 24.48 8.47 -15.17
N LYS A 214 23.81 7.41 -14.72
CA LYS A 214 23.70 6.18 -15.49
C LYS A 214 22.98 6.42 -16.82
N ILE A 215 21.84 7.12 -16.82
CA ILE A 215 21.09 7.43 -18.03
C ILE A 215 21.89 8.35 -18.94
N GLN A 216 22.63 9.32 -18.40
CA GLN A 216 23.50 10.21 -19.16
C GLN A 216 24.53 9.43 -19.99
N GLY A 217 25.03 8.32 -19.46
CA GLY A 217 26.03 7.48 -20.17
C GLY A 217 25.53 6.88 -21.48
N TYR A 218 24.22 6.76 -21.70
CA TYR A 218 23.67 6.21 -22.93
C TYR A 218 22.63 7.09 -23.62
N ASN A 219 22.00 8.05 -22.93
CA ASN A 219 21.02 8.96 -23.49
C ASN A 219 20.99 10.32 -22.76
N ILE A 220 21.73 11.30 -23.28
CA ILE A 220 21.82 12.65 -22.71
C ILE A 220 20.43 13.33 -22.68
N GLY A 221 19.62 13.21 -23.74
CA GLY A 221 18.32 13.86 -23.80
C GLY A 221 17.36 13.34 -22.73
N LEU A 222 17.37 12.03 -22.50
CA LEU A 222 16.56 11.39 -21.45
C LEU A 222 17.06 11.76 -20.06
N SER A 223 18.38 11.88 -19.87
CA SER A 223 18.98 12.33 -18.60
C SER A 223 18.60 13.77 -18.27
N MET A 224 18.66 14.68 -19.25
CA MET A 224 18.23 16.07 -19.05
C MET A 224 16.75 16.16 -18.67
N ARG A 225 15.90 15.38 -19.35
CA ARG A 225 14.47 15.28 -19.00
C ARG A 225 14.27 14.84 -17.53
N LEU A 226 15.00 13.81 -17.12
CA LEU A 226 14.92 13.30 -15.76
C LEU A 226 15.40 14.35 -14.74
N LEU A 227 16.47 15.08 -15.06
CA LEU A 227 16.98 16.16 -14.25
C LEU A 227 15.92 17.28 -14.09
N ASP A 228 15.24 17.67 -15.16
CA ASP A 228 14.15 18.66 -15.12
C ASP A 228 13.03 18.20 -14.17
N ILE A 229 12.64 16.92 -14.23
CA ILE A 229 11.62 16.33 -13.35
C ILE A 229 12.06 16.35 -11.88
N VAL A 230 13.32 15.98 -11.62
CA VAL A 230 13.87 15.93 -10.27
C VAL A 230 14.01 17.32 -9.65
N LEU A 231 14.38 18.33 -10.45
CA LEU A 231 14.54 19.69 -10.00
C LEU A 231 13.21 20.48 -9.94
N SER A 232 12.17 19.98 -10.64
CA SER A 232 10.85 20.60 -10.56
C SER A 232 10.24 20.30 -9.19
N LYS A 233 10.14 21.33 -8.37
CA LYS A 233 9.42 21.29 -7.09
C LYS A 233 8.33 22.35 -7.12
N LYS A 234 7.32 22.13 -6.29
CA LYS A 234 6.38 23.18 -5.95
C LYS A 234 7.18 24.36 -5.39
N ALA A 235 7.05 25.54 -5.99
CA ALA A 235 7.56 26.74 -5.36
C ALA A 235 6.94 26.84 -3.96
N MET A 236 7.76 26.84 -2.92
CA MET A 236 7.27 27.11 -1.57
C MET A 236 6.76 28.56 -1.59
N THR A 237 5.45 28.72 -1.66
CA THR A 237 4.74 29.99 -1.49
C THR A 237 4.52 30.25 -0.01
#